data_6b014be5d812d60e30369be33bcbc5a8
#
_entry.id   6b014be5d812d60e30369be33bcbc5a8
#
_cell.length_a   1.000
_cell.length_b   1.000
_cell.length_c   1.000
_cell.angle_alpha   90.00
_cell.angle_beta   90.00
_cell.angle_gamma   90.00
#
_symmetry.space_group_name_H-M   'P 1'
#
loop_
_entity.id
_entity.type
_entity.pdbx_description
1 polymer ?
#
loop_
_entity_poly.entity_id
_entity_poly.type
_entity_poly.pdbx_seq_one_letter_code
_entity_poly.pdbx_strand_id
1 'polypeptide(L)'
;MKTYLVTGAAGFIGANYIKYILAKHSDIKVVVLDALTYAGNLGTIAKDIDNERCFFIKGDICSREVVDSLFAEYRFDYVVNFAAESHVDRSIENPQLFLITNILGTQNLLDCARRAWVMGKDEQGYPTWRKGVRYHQVSTDEVYGSLGAEGYFTEETPLCPHSPYSASKTSADMVVMAYHDTYKMPVTITRCSNNYGPYHFPEK
;
A
#
# COMPACT_ATOMS: atom_id res chain seq x y z
N MET A 1 5.01 14.49 16.24
CA MET A 1 4.97 14.41 14.76
C MET A 1 4.76 12.96 14.37
N LYS A 2 3.79 12.66 13.49
CA LYS A 2 3.53 11.30 13.00
C LYS A 2 4.33 11.04 11.73
N THR A 3 4.90 9.83 11.60
CA THR A 3 5.72 9.46 10.45
C THR A 3 5.00 8.42 9.59
N TYR A 4 4.89 8.73 8.31
CA TYR A 4 4.24 7.89 7.30
C TYR A 4 5.28 7.26 6.38
N LEU A 5 5.19 5.96 6.13
CA LEU A 5 5.76 5.32 4.95
C LEU A 5 4.66 5.27 3.88
N VAL A 6 4.89 5.90 2.75
CA VAL A 6 3.96 5.87 1.61
C VAL A 6 4.67 5.22 0.43
N THR A 7 4.23 4.03 0.04
CA THR A 7 4.83 3.30 -1.07
C THR A 7 4.08 3.57 -2.36
N GLY A 8 4.75 3.55 -3.51
CA GLY A 8 4.11 3.82 -4.80
C GLY A 8 3.65 5.27 -4.98
N ALA A 9 4.25 6.21 -4.24
CA ALA A 9 3.79 7.60 -4.23
C ALA A 9 4.32 8.45 -5.40
N ALA A 10 5.21 7.95 -6.24
CA ALA A 10 5.53 8.56 -7.53
C ALA A 10 4.51 8.19 -8.63
N GLY A 11 3.58 7.28 -8.35
CA GLY A 11 2.44 6.96 -9.20
C GLY A 11 1.28 7.94 -9.03
N PHE A 12 0.26 7.81 -9.87
CA PHE A 12 -0.90 8.71 -9.94
C PHE A 12 -1.61 8.91 -8.59
N ILE A 13 -2.13 7.84 -7.99
CA ILE A 13 -2.97 7.94 -6.78
C ILE A 13 -2.11 8.34 -5.58
N GLY A 14 -0.94 7.72 -5.42
CA GLY A 14 -0.03 8.00 -4.31
C GLY A 14 0.49 9.43 -4.32
N ALA A 15 0.79 10.01 -5.50
CA ALA A 15 1.20 11.40 -5.63
C ALA A 15 0.12 12.38 -5.15
N ASN A 16 -1.14 12.15 -5.54
CA ASN A 16 -2.26 12.95 -5.06
C ASN A 16 -2.45 12.81 -3.55
N TYR A 17 -2.26 11.62 -3.01
CA TYR A 17 -2.37 11.38 -1.58
C TYR A 17 -1.31 12.15 -0.78
N ILE A 18 -0.02 12.09 -1.17
CA ILE A 18 1.02 12.82 -0.42
C ILE A 18 0.83 14.33 -0.49
N LYS A 19 0.43 14.89 -1.64
CA LYS A 19 0.09 16.32 -1.77
C LYS A 19 -1.03 16.70 -0.82
N TYR A 20 -2.08 15.89 -0.76
CA TYR A 20 -3.22 16.13 0.11
C TYR A 20 -2.83 16.11 1.59
N ILE A 21 -2.11 15.07 2.06
CA ILE A 21 -1.78 14.96 3.49
C ILE A 21 -0.75 16.01 3.93
N LEU A 22 0.22 16.37 3.08
CA LEU A 22 1.20 17.41 3.37
C LEU A 22 0.56 18.80 3.45
N ALA A 23 -0.42 19.08 2.60
CA ALA A 23 -1.19 20.34 2.65
C ALA A 23 -2.12 20.41 3.88
N LYS A 24 -2.72 19.27 4.25
CA LYS A 24 -3.70 19.20 5.35
C LYS A 24 -3.05 19.18 6.74
N HIS A 25 -1.86 18.62 6.87
CA HIS A 25 -1.19 18.39 8.15
C HIS A 25 0.21 18.99 8.15
N SER A 26 0.48 19.90 9.11
CA SER A 26 1.80 20.52 9.28
C SER A 26 2.74 19.69 10.18
N ASP A 27 2.19 18.77 10.97
CA ASP A 27 2.87 18.01 12.03
C ASP A 27 3.17 16.54 11.63
N ILE A 28 3.29 16.27 10.33
CA ILE A 28 3.63 14.95 9.80
C ILE A 28 4.96 14.94 9.06
N LYS A 29 5.57 13.75 9.02
CA LYS A 29 6.70 13.40 8.16
C LYS A 29 6.27 12.29 7.21
N VAL A 30 6.63 12.40 5.95
CA VAL A 30 6.34 11.41 4.89
C VAL A 30 7.66 10.89 4.33
N VAL A 31 7.83 9.59 4.33
CA VAL A 31 8.92 8.90 3.63
C VAL A 31 8.28 8.15 2.47
N VAL A 32 8.64 8.54 1.26
CA VAL A 32 8.17 7.92 0.02
C VAL A 32 9.12 6.82 -0.38
N LEU A 33 8.62 5.61 -0.58
CA LEU A 33 9.35 4.49 -1.20
C LEU A 33 8.72 4.18 -2.55
N ASP A 34 9.48 4.29 -3.64
CA ASP A 34 9.00 3.99 -4.98
C ASP A 34 10.10 3.38 -5.84
N ALA A 35 9.78 2.34 -6.58
CA ALA A 35 10.73 1.67 -7.47
C ALA A 35 10.97 2.44 -8.78
N LEU A 36 10.11 3.44 -9.08
CA LEU A 36 10.09 4.19 -10.34
C LEU A 36 10.02 3.26 -11.56
N THR A 37 9.05 2.34 -11.52
CA THR A 37 8.71 1.48 -12.65
C THR A 37 7.99 2.29 -13.74
N TYR A 38 7.31 1.65 -14.68
CA TYR A 38 6.73 2.30 -15.86
C TYR A 38 5.75 3.45 -15.54
N ALA A 39 5.01 3.40 -14.44
CA ALA A 39 4.03 4.42 -14.04
C ALA A 39 4.55 5.38 -12.96
N GLY A 40 5.75 5.16 -12.44
CA GLY A 40 6.39 6.00 -11.43
C GLY A 40 7.09 7.20 -12.08
N ASN A 41 6.62 8.41 -11.77
CA ASN A 41 7.22 9.65 -12.27
C ASN A 41 7.61 10.57 -11.11
N LEU A 42 8.90 10.64 -10.81
CA LEU A 42 9.44 11.49 -9.75
C LEU A 42 9.09 12.97 -9.94
N GLY A 43 8.98 13.43 -11.19
CA GLY A 43 8.60 14.81 -11.52
C GLY A 43 7.24 15.21 -10.93
N THR A 44 6.33 14.25 -10.74
CA THR A 44 5.01 14.48 -10.16
C THR A 44 5.07 14.98 -8.72
N ILE A 45 6.04 14.50 -7.95
CA ILE A 45 6.20 14.80 -6.52
C ILE A 45 7.46 15.62 -6.21
N ALA A 46 8.24 15.98 -7.22
CA ALA A 46 9.54 16.65 -7.02
C ALA A 46 9.45 17.94 -6.20
N LYS A 47 8.35 18.69 -6.33
CA LYS A 47 8.12 19.93 -5.55
C LYS A 47 7.69 19.66 -4.11
N ASP A 48 7.25 18.48 -3.79
CA ASP A 48 6.79 18.08 -2.45
C ASP A 48 7.96 17.53 -1.63
N ILE A 49 9.04 17.08 -2.29
CA ILE A 49 10.24 16.56 -1.63
C ILE A 49 11.08 17.74 -1.16
N ASP A 50 11.08 18.01 0.13
CA ASP A 50 11.78 19.11 0.78
C ASP A 50 12.94 18.67 1.69
N ASN A 51 13.10 17.35 1.91
CA ASN A 51 14.05 16.75 2.85
C ASN A 51 13.94 17.25 4.31
N GLU A 52 12.80 17.82 4.66
CA GLU A 52 12.43 18.21 6.01
C GLU A 52 11.21 17.41 6.48
N ARG A 53 10.12 17.45 5.70
CA ARG A 53 8.88 16.76 5.96
C ARG A 53 8.55 15.66 4.96
N CYS A 54 9.09 15.73 3.74
CA CYS A 54 8.89 14.75 2.69
C CYS A 54 10.23 14.27 2.13
N PHE A 55 10.49 12.98 2.25
CA PHE A 55 11.72 12.32 1.81
C PHE A 55 11.40 11.31 0.72
N PHE A 56 12.25 11.21 -0.28
CA PHE A 56 12.13 10.21 -1.34
C PHE A 56 13.27 9.19 -1.27
N ILE A 57 12.90 7.93 -1.34
CA ILE A 57 13.83 6.80 -1.39
C ILE A 57 13.44 5.94 -2.59
N LYS A 58 14.38 5.74 -3.50
CA LYS A 58 14.20 4.81 -4.61
C LYS A 58 14.43 3.38 -4.12
N GLY A 59 13.43 2.52 -4.25
CA GLY A 59 13.54 1.13 -3.85
C GLY A 59 12.27 0.34 -4.10
N ASP A 60 12.41 -0.98 -4.08
CA ASP A 60 11.32 -1.93 -4.31
C ASP A 60 10.81 -2.47 -2.97
N ILE A 61 9.48 -2.53 -2.81
CA ILE A 61 8.83 -3.14 -1.64
C ILE A 61 9.14 -4.63 -1.49
N CYS A 62 9.53 -5.30 -2.58
CA CYS A 62 9.97 -6.69 -2.57
C CYS A 62 11.37 -6.88 -1.99
N SER A 63 12.21 -5.82 -1.95
CA SER A 63 13.52 -5.89 -1.36
C SER A 63 13.45 -5.84 0.17
N ARG A 64 13.69 -7.00 0.80
CA ARG A 64 13.72 -7.13 2.25
C ARG A 64 14.72 -6.16 2.88
N GLU A 65 15.90 -6.08 2.30
CA GLU A 65 16.99 -5.23 2.79
C GLU A 65 16.59 -3.74 2.80
N VAL A 66 15.99 -3.27 1.70
CA VAL A 66 15.52 -1.87 1.60
C VAL A 66 14.45 -1.58 2.63
N VAL A 67 13.44 -2.43 2.76
CA VAL A 67 12.34 -2.20 3.69
C VAL A 67 12.84 -2.29 5.14
N ASP A 68 13.68 -3.26 5.47
CA ASP A 68 14.28 -3.39 6.81
C ASP A 68 15.13 -2.15 7.18
N SER A 69 15.93 -1.62 6.25
CA SER A 69 16.72 -0.41 6.48
C SER A 69 15.85 0.81 6.78
N LEU A 70 14.72 0.95 6.07
CA LEU A 70 13.76 2.02 6.33
C LEU A 70 13.14 1.94 7.72
N PHE A 71 12.73 0.75 8.15
CA PHE A 71 12.17 0.56 9.49
C PHE A 71 13.22 0.66 10.61
N ALA A 72 14.51 0.49 10.29
CA ALA A 72 15.60 0.75 11.23
C ALA A 72 15.90 2.25 11.36
N GLU A 73 15.83 3.01 10.26
CA GLU A 73 16.10 4.45 10.21
C GLU A 73 14.93 5.29 10.72
N TYR A 74 13.70 4.92 10.32
CA TYR A 74 12.50 5.70 10.62
C TYR A 74 11.55 4.95 11.54
N ARG A 75 11.02 5.66 12.54
CA ARG A 75 9.96 5.14 13.40
C ARG A 75 8.58 5.42 12.79
N PHE A 76 8.16 4.61 11.84
CA PHE A 76 6.87 4.76 11.18
C PHE A 76 5.69 4.53 12.13
N ASP A 77 4.70 5.43 12.11
CA ASP A 77 3.40 5.25 12.73
C ASP A 77 2.38 4.67 11.74
N TYR A 78 2.49 5.06 10.47
CA TYR A 78 1.60 4.62 9.40
C TYR A 78 2.38 4.07 8.22
N VAL A 79 1.87 2.99 7.65
CA VAL A 79 2.27 2.48 6.33
C VAL A 79 1.05 2.58 5.43
N VAL A 80 1.17 3.28 4.30
CA VAL A 80 0.12 3.37 3.29
C VAL A 80 0.68 2.80 1.99
N ASN A 81 0.17 1.63 1.61
CA ASN A 81 0.70 0.88 0.49
C ASN A 81 -0.10 1.15 -0.79
N PHE A 82 0.43 2.03 -1.65
CA PHE A 82 -0.04 2.22 -3.03
C PHE A 82 0.80 1.43 -4.04
N ALA A 83 1.99 0.96 -3.66
CA ALA A 83 2.85 0.22 -4.57
C ALA A 83 2.18 -1.07 -5.04
N ALA A 84 2.02 -1.18 -6.34
CA ALA A 84 1.44 -2.34 -6.99
C ALA A 84 1.75 -2.32 -8.50
N GLU A 85 1.84 -3.47 -9.11
CA GLU A 85 1.59 -3.63 -10.55
C GLU A 85 0.07 -3.56 -10.78
N SER A 86 -0.39 -2.73 -11.75
CA SER A 86 -1.80 -2.31 -11.77
C SER A 86 -2.48 -2.30 -13.14
N HIS A 87 -1.99 -2.97 -14.15
CA HIS A 87 -2.61 -2.99 -15.48
C HIS A 87 -3.05 -4.39 -15.85
N VAL A 88 -4.36 -4.59 -16.17
CA VAL A 88 -4.92 -5.92 -16.44
C VAL A 88 -4.22 -6.60 -17.61
N ASP A 89 -4.08 -5.92 -18.78
CA ASP A 89 -3.45 -6.52 -19.95
C ASP A 89 -2.00 -6.93 -19.67
N ARG A 90 -1.23 -6.08 -18.99
CA ARG A 90 0.14 -6.43 -18.56
C ARG A 90 0.17 -7.62 -17.61
N SER A 91 -0.86 -7.81 -16.80
CA SER A 91 -0.94 -8.97 -15.91
C SER A 91 -1.17 -10.29 -16.68
N ILE A 92 -1.78 -10.22 -17.85
CA ILE A 92 -1.96 -11.37 -18.74
C ILE A 92 -0.61 -11.73 -19.39
N GLU A 93 0.16 -10.73 -19.80
CA GLU A 93 1.48 -10.93 -20.42
C GLU A 93 2.54 -11.39 -19.42
N ASN A 94 2.56 -10.85 -18.20
CA ASN A 94 3.54 -11.18 -17.17
C ASN A 94 2.89 -11.34 -15.79
N PRO A 95 2.11 -12.40 -15.55
CA PRO A 95 1.39 -12.59 -14.29
C PRO A 95 2.33 -12.74 -13.08
N GLN A 96 3.52 -13.33 -13.26
CA GLN A 96 4.46 -13.56 -12.19
C GLN A 96 4.91 -12.23 -11.53
N LEU A 97 5.14 -11.18 -12.29
CA LEU A 97 5.51 -9.87 -11.78
C LEU A 97 4.44 -9.32 -10.81
N PHE A 98 3.16 -9.52 -11.17
CA PHE A 98 2.03 -9.10 -10.32
C PHE A 98 1.96 -9.88 -9.01
N LEU A 99 2.21 -11.18 -9.05
CA LEU A 99 2.24 -12.01 -7.82
C LEU A 99 3.40 -11.60 -6.90
N ILE A 100 4.58 -11.38 -7.46
CA ILE A 100 5.74 -10.95 -6.68
C ILE A 100 5.49 -9.58 -6.06
N THR A 101 5.14 -8.57 -6.85
CA THR A 101 4.99 -7.21 -6.36
C THR A 101 3.81 -7.09 -5.42
N ASN A 102 2.62 -7.54 -5.84
CA ASN A 102 1.39 -7.28 -5.10
C ASN A 102 1.25 -8.16 -3.86
N ILE A 103 1.70 -9.40 -3.90
CA ILE A 103 1.56 -10.34 -2.78
C ILE A 103 2.80 -10.31 -1.89
N LEU A 104 3.96 -10.66 -2.46
CA LEU A 104 5.19 -10.79 -1.66
C LEU A 104 5.69 -9.42 -1.17
N GLY A 105 5.58 -8.37 -2.00
CA GLY A 105 5.90 -7.01 -1.57
C GLY A 105 4.99 -6.52 -0.43
N THR A 106 3.68 -6.79 -0.50
CA THR A 106 2.72 -6.49 0.59
C THR A 106 3.08 -7.27 1.86
N GLN A 107 3.37 -8.57 1.74
CA GLN A 107 3.77 -9.39 2.88
C GLN A 107 5.07 -8.89 3.52
N ASN A 108 6.05 -8.46 2.73
CA ASN A 108 7.30 -7.91 3.22
C ASN A 108 7.07 -6.64 4.06
N LEU A 109 6.25 -5.70 3.57
CA LEU A 109 5.87 -4.49 4.32
C LEU A 109 5.16 -4.81 5.63
N LEU A 110 4.20 -5.74 5.59
CA LEU A 110 3.43 -6.18 6.78
C LEU A 110 4.35 -6.78 7.84
N ASP A 111 5.29 -7.64 7.43
CA ASP A 111 6.20 -8.29 8.38
C ASP A 111 7.17 -7.29 9.02
N CYS A 112 7.70 -6.32 8.26
CA CYS A 112 8.54 -5.26 8.81
C CYS A 112 7.75 -4.36 9.77
N ALA A 113 6.52 -3.96 9.40
CA ALA A 113 5.66 -3.18 10.28
C ALA A 113 5.29 -3.95 11.55
N ARG A 114 4.94 -5.25 11.43
CA ARG A 114 4.63 -6.12 12.57
C ARG A 114 5.80 -6.17 13.56
N ARG A 115 7.03 -6.39 13.09
CA ARG A 115 8.23 -6.45 13.94
C ARG A 115 8.53 -5.10 14.60
N ALA A 116 8.32 -4.00 13.89
CA ALA A 116 8.60 -2.65 14.39
C ALA A 116 7.53 -2.13 15.39
N TRP A 117 6.31 -2.65 15.34
CA TRP A 117 5.18 -2.14 16.12
C TRP A 117 4.80 -3.00 17.31
N VAL A 118 5.24 -4.26 17.36
CA VAL A 118 4.95 -5.15 18.48
C VAL A 118 5.61 -4.64 19.77
N MET A 119 4.87 -4.63 20.87
CA MET A 119 5.33 -4.17 22.18
C MET A 119 5.47 -5.32 23.20
N GLY A 120 4.74 -6.41 22.97
CA GLY A 120 4.70 -7.54 23.89
C GLY A 120 3.52 -8.44 23.54
N LYS A 121 3.00 -9.14 24.55
CA LYS A 121 1.82 -10.00 24.44
C LYS A 121 0.82 -9.64 25.53
N ASP A 122 -0.48 -9.83 25.24
CA ASP A 122 -1.54 -9.75 26.21
C ASP A 122 -1.67 -11.05 27.04
N GLU A 123 -2.65 -11.10 27.94
CA GLU A 123 -2.94 -12.26 28.79
C GLU A 123 -3.36 -13.51 28.00
N GLN A 124 -3.90 -13.34 26.79
CA GLN A 124 -4.30 -14.39 25.89
C GLN A 124 -3.16 -14.85 24.96
N GLY A 125 -2.00 -14.19 25.03
CA GLY A 125 -0.81 -14.49 24.23
C GLY A 125 -0.78 -13.80 22.86
N TYR A 126 -1.75 -12.93 22.52
CA TYR A 126 -1.74 -12.14 21.30
C TYR A 126 -0.76 -10.96 21.39
N PRO A 127 -0.14 -10.56 20.27
CA PRO A 127 0.72 -9.38 20.24
C PRO A 127 -0.03 -8.11 20.66
N THR A 128 0.60 -7.30 21.49
CA THR A 128 0.17 -5.92 21.78
C THR A 128 0.92 -4.94 20.90
N TRP A 129 0.26 -3.87 20.50
CA TRP A 129 0.75 -2.96 19.48
C TRP A 129 1.03 -1.57 20.03
N ARG A 130 2.05 -0.92 19.49
CA ARG A 130 2.30 0.49 19.75
C ARG A 130 1.05 1.32 19.44
N LYS A 131 0.65 2.17 20.37
CA LYS A 131 -0.58 2.97 20.23
C LYS A 131 -0.52 3.90 19.00
N GLY A 132 -1.58 3.89 18.21
CA GLY A 132 -1.77 4.80 17.08
C GLY A 132 -0.98 4.44 15.82
N VAL A 133 -0.53 3.19 15.68
CA VAL A 133 0.03 2.66 14.42
C VAL A 133 -1.07 2.06 13.55
N ARG A 134 -0.85 2.06 12.22
CA ARG A 134 -1.77 1.43 11.26
C ARG A 134 -1.09 1.12 9.95
N TYR A 135 -1.36 -0.06 9.44
CA TYR A 135 -1.09 -0.43 8.05
C TYR A 135 -2.35 -0.23 7.22
N HIS A 136 -2.22 0.45 6.09
CA HIS A 136 -3.32 0.68 5.16
C HIS A 136 -2.98 0.14 3.78
N GLN A 137 -3.79 -0.80 3.29
CA GLN A 137 -3.68 -1.36 1.95
C GLN A 137 -4.65 -0.65 1.02
N VAL A 138 -4.13 -0.10 -0.08
CA VAL A 138 -4.97 0.41 -1.16
C VAL A 138 -5.18 -0.72 -2.18
N SER A 139 -6.43 -1.15 -2.30
CA SER A 139 -6.88 -2.22 -3.18
C SER A 139 -7.83 -1.68 -4.25
N THR A 140 -8.60 -2.54 -4.87
CA THR A 140 -9.50 -2.26 -5.99
C THR A 140 -10.82 -2.99 -5.82
N ASP A 141 -11.89 -2.48 -6.41
CA ASP A 141 -13.18 -3.16 -6.53
C ASP A 141 -13.13 -4.37 -7.47
N GLU A 142 -12.13 -4.46 -8.34
CA GLU A 142 -11.94 -5.63 -9.22
C GLU A 142 -11.73 -6.95 -8.48
N VAL A 143 -11.42 -6.90 -7.17
CA VAL A 143 -11.37 -8.08 -6.30
C VAL A 143 -12.73 -8.77 -6.13
N TYR A 144 -13.82 -8.04 -6.36
CA TYR A 144 -15.18 -8.58 -6.30
C TYR A 144 -15.63 -9.24 -7.59
N GLY A 145 -14.89 -9.07 -8.69
CA GLY A 145 -15.23 -9.58 -9.99
C GLY A 145 -16.14 -8.64 -10.79
N SER A 146 -17.06 -9.20 -11.55
CA SER A 146 -17.97 -8.42 -12.41
C SER A 146 -19.29 -8.14 -11.72
N LEU A 147 -19.67 -6.87 -11.66
CA LEU A 147 -21.01 -6.47 -11.26
C LEU A 147 -21.98 -6.76 -12.42
N GLY A 148 -23.16 -7.27 -12.09
CA GLY A 148 -24.24 -7.45 -13.09
C GLY A 148 -24.79 -6.10 -13.59
N ALA A 149 -25.94 -6.15 -14.28
CA ALA A 149 -26.59 -4.96 -14.81
C ALA A 149 -27.09 -3.99 -13.73
N GLU A 150 -27.32 -4.49 -12.52
CA GLU A 150 -27.83 -3.74 -11.38
C GLU A 150 -27.11 -4.17 -10.08
N GLY A 151 -27.16 -3.32 -9.07
CA GLY A 151 -26.61 -3.57 -7.74
C GLY A 151 -25.33 -2.80 -7.44
N TYR A 152 -24.72 -3.13 -6.31
CA TYR A 152 -23.49 -2.51 -5.81
C TYR A 152 -22.63 -3.57 -5.14
N PHE A 153 -21.32 -3.37 -5.18
CA PHE A 153 -20.40 -4.05 -4.28
C PHE A 153 -20.48 -3.45 -2.88
N THR A 154 -20.39 -4.29 -1.88
CA THR A 154 -20.28 -3.92 -0.46
C THR A 154 -19.06 -4.62 0.13
N GLU A 155 -18.69 -4.24 1.35
CA GLU A 155 -17.59 -4.90 2.07
C GLU A 155 -17.85 -6.38 2.35
N GLU A 156 -19.12 -6.81 2.34
CA GLU A 156 -19.56 -8.21 2.53
C GLU A 156 -19.63 -9.01 1.22
N THR A 157 -19.47 -8.34 0.06
CA THR A 157 -19.50 -9.03 -1.24
C THR A 157 -18.36 -10.05 -1.31
N PRO A 158 -18.64 -11.31 -1.67
CA PRO A 158 -17.58 -12.32 -1.84
C PRO A 158 -16.54 -11.91 -2.87
N LEU A 159 -15.27 -12.21 -2.59
CA LEU A 159 -14.18 -11.95 -3.53
C LEU A 159 -14.20 -12.98 -4.65
N CYS A 160 -14.23 -12.52 -5.90
CA CYS A 160 -14.34 -13.34 -7.10
C CYS A 160 -13.51 -12.73 -8.26
N PRO A 161 -12.17 -12.66 -8.14
CA PRO A 161 -11.32 -12.02 -9.14
C PRO A 161 -11.29 -12.80 -10.45
N HIS A 162 -11.28 -12.09 -11.59
CA HIS A 162 -11.33 -12.70 -12.93
C HIS A 162 -10.09 -12.44 -13.80
N SER A 163 -9.07 -11.73 -13.29
CA SER A 163 -7.82 -11.48 -14.00
C SER A 163 -6.60 -11.79 -13.10
N PRO A 164 -5.40 -12.02 -13.67
CA PRO A 164 -4.20 -12.16 -12.86
C PRO A 164 -3.93 -10.94 -11.96
N TYR A 165 -4.23 -9.73 -12.45
CA TYR A 165 -4.16 -8.50 -11.64
C TYR A 165 -5.12 -8.56 -10.45
N SER A 166 -6.42 -8.76 -10.69
CA SER A 166 -7.41 -8.79 -9.61
C SER A 166 -7.16 -9.96 -8.65
N ALA A 167 -6.71 -11.12 -9.14
CA ALA A 167 -6.30 -12.24 -8.29
C ALA A 167 -5.11 -11.89 -7.39
N SER A 168 -4.11 -11.17 -7.92
CA SER A 168 -2.96 -10.71 -7.11
C SER A 168 -3.37 -9.70 -6.04
N LYS A 169 -4.28 -8.78 -6.36
CA LYS A 169 -4.81 -7.79 -5.39
C LYS A 169 -5.68 -8.47 -4.33
N THR A 170 -6.54 -9.42 -4.73
CA THR A 170 -7.33 -10.24 -3.79
C THR A 170 -6.41 -11.01 -2.84
N SER A 171 -5.35 -11.63 -3.37
CA SER A 171 -4.39 -12.37 -2.54
C SER A 171 -3.67 -11.44 -1.56
N ALA A 172 -3.29 -10.24 -2.00
CA ALA A 172 -2.72 -9.22 -1.10
C ALA A 172 -3.69 -8.83 0.03
N ASP A 173 -4.97 -8.60 -0.30
CA ASP A 173 -6.01 -8.33 0.71
C ASP A 173 -6.14 -9.49 1.70
N MET A 174 -6.12 -10.74 1.23
CA MET A 174 -6.17 -11.92 2.10
C MET A 174 -4.95 -12.01 3.03
N VAL A 175 -3.75 -11.66 2.55
CA VAL A 175 -2.56 -11.58 3.40
C VAL A 175 -2.73 -10.51 4.48
N VAL A 176 -3.24 -9.31 4.14
CA VAL A 176 -3.50 -8.25 5.12
C VAL A 176 -4.52 -8.70 6.17
N MET A 177 -5.63 -9.33 5.75
CA MET A 177 -6.65 -9.87 6.66
C MET A 177 -6.07 -10.96 7.56
N ALA A 178 -5.26 -11.87 7.02
CA ALA A 178 -4.60 -12.93 7.80
C ALA A 178 -3.68 -12.35 8.90
N TYR A 179 -2.97 -11.25 8.61
CA TYR A 179 -2.17 -10.55 9.64
C TYR A 179 -3.04 -9.93 10.74
N HIS A 180 -4.22 -9.42 10.39
CA HIS A 180 -5.20 -8.97 11.37
C HIS A 180 -5.71 -10.14 12.23
N ASP A 181 -6.19 -11.19 11.60
CA ASP A 181 -6.84 -12.30 12.29
C ASP A 181 -5.87 -13.07 13.19
N THR A 182 -4.66 -13.34 12.68
CA THR A 182 -3.65 -14.11 13.38
C THR A 182 -2.94 -13.30 14.47
N TYR A 183 -2.56 -12.07 14.17
CA TYR A 183 -1.73 -11.25 15.07
C TYR A 183 -2.50 -10.10 15.69
N LYS A 184 -3.77 -9.89 15.37
CA LYS A 184 -4.54 -8.71 15.78
C LYS A 184 -3.88 -7.40 15.37
N MET A 185 -3.13 -7.44 14.26
CA MET A 185 -2.40 -6.28 13.75
C MET A 185 -3.40 -5.17 13.32
N PRO A 186 -3.15 -3.90 13.66
CA PRO A 186 -4.01 -2.79 13.25
C PRO A 186 -3.85 -2.50 11.75
N VAL A 187 -4.74 -3.03 10.94
CA VAL A 187 -4.76 -2.87 9.48
C VAL A 187 -6.08 -2.26 9.01
N THR A 188 -6.07 -1.70 7.81
CA THR A 188 -7.28 -1.30 7.07
C THR A 188 -7.05 -1.56 5.59
N ILE A 189 -8.13 -1.82 4.85
CA ILE A 189 -8.13 -2.00 3.40
C ILE A 189 -9.15 -1.03 2.81
N THR A 190 -8.79 -0.35 1.71
CA THR A 190 -9.77 0.35 0.85
C THR A 190 -9.80 -0.31 -0.51
N ARG A 191 -10.99 -0.49 -1.06
CA ARG A 191 -11.25 -1.04 -2.39
C ARG A 191 -11.95 0.03 -3.20
N CYS A 192 -11.16 0.81 -3.94
CA CYS A 192 -11.68 1.89 -4.74
C CYS A 192 -12.04 1.38 -6.14
N SER A 193 -13.06 1.98 -6.72
CA SER A 193 -13.34 1.90 -8.15
C SER A 193 -12.33 2.75 -8.94
N ASN A 194 -12.55 2.94 -10.24
CA ASN A 194 -11.65 3.70 -11.08
C ASN A 194 -11.48 5.13 -10.57
N ASN A 195 -10.22 5.50 -10.35
CA ASN A 195 -9.86 6.85 -9.97
C ASN A 195 -9.57 7.69 -11.22
N TYR A 196 -9.81 8.99 -11.13
CA TYR A 196 -9.45 9.98 -12.15
C TYR A 196 -8.98 11.27 -11.47
N GLY A 197 -8.16 12.04 -12.15
CA GLY A 197 -7.64 13.29 -11.59
C GLY A 197 -6.28 13.69 -12.14
N PRO A 198 -5.63 14.69 -11.50
CA PRO A 198 -4.30 15.14 -11.90
C PRO A 198 -3.27 14.00 -11.87
N TYR A 199 -2.34 14.04 -12.82
CA TYR A 199 -1.24 13.04 -12.95
C TYR A 199 -1.69 11.63 -13.32
N HIS A 200 -2.92 11.47 -13.79
CA HIS A 200 -3.42 10.21 -14.29
C HIS A 200 -2.51 9.70 -15.42
N PHE A 201 -2.10 8.43 -15.33
CA PHE A 201 -1.23 7.83 -16.34
C PHE A 201 -2.04 7.55 -17.63
N PRO A 202 -1.49 7.82 -18.84
CA PRO A 202 -2.26 7.75 -20.10
C PRO A 202 -2.82 6.38 -20.48
N GLU A 203 -2.33 5.30 -19.89
CA GLU A 203 -2.78 3.92 -20.18
C GLU A 203 -4.10 3.54 -19.50
N LYS A 204 -4.70 4.43 -18.71
CA LYS A 204 -5.94 4.15 -17.98
C LYS A 204 -7.00 5.19 -18.24
#